data_ac82bdb062da688a4ec145d1a8cb014b
#
_entry.id   ac82bdb062da688a4ec145d1a8cb014b
#
_cell.length_a   1.000
_cell.length_b   1.000
_cell.length_c   1.000
_cell.angle_alpha   90.00
_cell.angle_beta   90.00
_cell.angle_gamma   90.00
#
_symmetry.space_group_name_H-M   'P 1'
#
loop_
_entity.id
_entity.type
_entity.pdbx_description
1 polymer ?
#
loop_
_entity_poly.entity_id
_entity_poly.type
_entity_poly.pdbx_seq_one_letter_code
_entity_poly.pdbx_strand_id
1 'polypeptide(L)'
;MSLILKNVDVAAETRCQLGEGPVWDVKENRLHFVDIFGKKVYTFNPSTNSFTSFSTELSPGAVIPTNKSSLLLALNDGVYLCDEGGNNLEQLLEIEGDIQGNRMNDAKCDALGRLFGGTMGDGNSPTGSFYLIANGGAARIRENVTVSNGIAWSPDNKVIYYIDSALQSVLHSTYSLENPADIKFKTFVDFPSSFGIPDGMCSDVEGGIWVSFFGGAAVRRFSNKGILTHTIEMPVNQITSCAFKSGTSMLFITTASLNIEDKAISPLAGNLFAIDVGIEGVPVSTFDLIGFNA
;
A
#
# COMPACT_ATOMS: atom_id res chain seq x y z
N MET A 1 22.00 2.85 -17.38
CA MET A 1 22.23 2.07 -16.13
C MET A 1 21.34 2.68 -15.05
N SER A 2 20.69 1.85 -14.24
CA SER A 2 19.92 2.34 -13.09
C SER A 2 20.87 2.77 -11.97
N LEU A 3 20.48 3.81 -11.20
CA LEU A 3 21.17 4.20 -9.97
C LEU A 3 20.88 3.15 -8.90
N ILE A 4 21.91 2.70 -8.18
CA ILE A 4 21.79 1.73 -7.09
C ILE A 4 21.97 2.47 -5.76
N LEU A 5 20.97 2.34 -4.87
CA LEU A 5 20.94 2.88 -3.52
C LEU A 5 21.06 1.72 -2.52
N LYS A 6 21.94 1.80 -1.53
CA LYS A 6 22.26 0.68 -0.62
C LYS A 6 22.16 1.04 0.87
N ASN A 7 22.19 2.32 1.22
CA ASN A 7 22.20 2.75 2.62
C ASN A 7 20.76 2.89 3.13
N VAL A 8 20.17 1.77 3.50
CA VAL A 8 18.80 1.72 4.02
C VAL A 8 18.89 1.51 5.54
N ASP A 9 18.25 2.40 6.29
CA ASP A 9 18.25 2.35 7.76
C ASP A 9 17.00 1.62 8.28
N VAL A 10 17.11 0.93 9.42
CA VAL A 10 15.96 0.44 10.17
C VAL A 10 15.32 1.61 10.88
N ALA A 11 14.12 2.00 10.47
CA ALA A 11 13.34 3.05 11.09
C ALA A 11 12.65 2.56 12.37
N ALA A 12 12.14 1.31 12.38
CA ALA A 12 11.55 0.71 13.56
C ALA A 12 11.65 -0.82 13.52
N GLU A 13 12.00 -1.43 14.67
CA GLU A 13 12.06 -2.88 14.84
C GLU A 13 10.67 -3.46 15.16
N THR A 14 9.79 -3.49 14.17
CA THR A 14 8.39 -3.89 14.33
C THR A 14 8.17 -5.40 14.25
N ARG A 15 9.05 -6.10 13.52
CA ARG A 15 9.03 -7.56 13.35
C ARG A 15 7.69 -8.10 12.89
N CYS A 16 7.05 -7.40 11.96
CA CYS A 16 5.78 -7.78 11.37
C CYS A 16 5.88 -9.16 10.69
N GLN A 17 4.81 -9.94 10.80
CA GLN A 17 4.69 -11.16 9.99
C GLN A 17 4.50 -10.78 8.51
N LEU A 18 3.59 -9.81 8.25
CA LEU A 18 3.34 -9.25 6.93
C LEU A 18 3.06 -7.75 7.10
N GLY A 19 4.14 -6.95 7.22
CA GLY A 19 4.04 -5.50 7.29
C GLY A 19 3.63 -4.94 5.94
N GLU A 20 2.57 -4.09 5.88
CA GLU A 20 1.93 -3.65 4.64
C GLU A 20 1.30 -2.27 4.73
N GLY A 21 0.87 -1.76 3.56
CA GLY A 21 0.03 -0.58 3.42
C GLY A 21 0.55 0.67 4.13
N PRO A 22 1.84 1.06 3.99
CA PRO A 22 2.33 2.27 4.64
C PRO A 22 1.67 3.51 4.02
N VAL A 23 1.21 4.41 4.89
CA VAL A 23 0.60 5.67 4.50
C VAL A 23 1.04 6.79 5.44
N TRP A 24 1.40 7.93 4.86
CA TRP A 24 1.78 9.10 5.63
C TRP A 24 0.56 9.92 6.03
N ASP A 25 0.38 10.12 7.33
CA ASP A 25 -0.58 11.09 7.86
C ASP A 25 0.05 12.48 7.87
N VAL A 26 -0.38 13.32 6.92
CA VAL A 26 0.13 14.69 6.76
C VAL A 26 -0.23 15.57 7.95
N LYS A 27 -1.42 15.36 8.54
CA LYS A 27 -1.93 16.19 9.62
C LYS A 27 -1.15 15.94 10.92
N GLU A 28 -0.93 14.67 11.25
CA GLU A 28 -0.29 14.26 12.49
C GLU A 28 1.22 14.02 12.33
N ASN A 29 1.75 14.17 11.10
CA ASN A 29 3.17 14.01 10.74
C ASN A 29 3.76 12.66 11.22
N ARG A 30 3.07 11.57 10.90
CA ARG A 30 3.41 10.19 11.29
C ARG A 30 3.06 9.20 10.19
N LEU A 31 3.62 8.01 10.27
CA LEU A 31 3.36 6.91 9.33
C LEU A 31 2.44 5.89 10.01
N HIS A 32 1.38 5.50 9.30
CA HIS A 32 0.59 4.32 9.65
C HIS A 32 0.92 3.17 8.70
N PHE A 33 0.83 1.94 9.18
CA PHE A 33 0.94 0.71 8.39
C PHE A 33 0.32 -0.46 9.17
N VAL A 34 0.17 -1.60 8.52
CA VAL A 34 -0.47 -2.77 9.12
C VAL A 34 0.50 -3.96 9.21
N ASP A 35 0.22 -4.89 10.10
CA ASP A 35 0.71 -6.28 10.06
C ASP A 35 -0.49 -7.18 9.81
N ILE A 36 -0.68 -7.61 8.57
CA ILE A 36 -1.88 -8.34 8.12
C ILE A 36 -2.06 -9.62 8.95
N PHE A 37 -1.02 -10.42 9.10
CA PHE A 37 -1.09 -11.69 9.82
C PHE A 37 -0.85 -11.57 11.32
N GLY A 38 -0.13 -10.52 11.75
CA GLY A 38 -0.03 -10.14 13.16
C GLY A 38 -1.30 -9.47 13.67
N LYS A 39 -2.25 -9.12 12.79
CA LYS A 39 -3.52 -8.44 13.08
C LYS A 39 -3.29 -7.18 13.91
N LYS A 40 -2.44 -6.30 13.42
CA LYS A 40 -2.08 -5.05 14.09
C LYS A 40 -2.07 -3.87 13.12
N VAL A 41 -2.40 -2.71 13.67
CA VAL A 41 -2.17 -1.41 13.04
C VAL A 41 -1.06 -0.72 13.82
N TYR A 42 -0.06 -0.21 13.12
CA TYR A 42 1.08 0.50 13.68
C TYR A 42 1.02 1.99 13.34
N THR A 43 1.50 2.80 14.26
CA THR A 43 1.72 4.24 14.08
C THR A 43 3.17 4.56 14.45
N PHE A 44 3.99 4.97 13.50
CA PHE A 44 5.38 5.35 13.70
C PHE A 44 5.53 6.88 13.65
N ASN A 45 6.17 7.44 14.67
CA ASN A 45 6.53 8.86 14.74
C ASN A 45 8.03 9.04 14.55
N PRO A 46 8.49 9.52 13.38
CA PRO A 46 9.93 9.69 13.13
C PRO A 46 10.57 10.80 13.94
N SER A 47 9.80 11.77 14.47
CA SER A 47 10.34 12.86 15.29
C SER A 47 10.79 12.38 16.68
N THR A 48 10.12 11.34 17.21
CA THR A 48 10.44 10.73 18.51
C THR A 48 11.13 9.38 18.36
N ASN A 49 11.26 8.90 17.13
CA ASN A 49 11.76 7.57 16.79
C ASN A 49 11.06 6.44 17.58
N SER A 50 9.74 6.53 17.70
CA SER A 50 8.92 5.59 18.46
C SER A 50 7.71 5.14 17.68
N PHE A 51 7.16 4.00 18.01
CA PHE A 51 5.92 3.51 17.45
C PHE A 51 4.96 2.98 18.50
N THR A 52 3.68 3.04 18.20
CA THR A 52 2.59 2.41 18.94
C THR A 52 1.86 1.43 18.04
N SER A 53 1.07 0.55 18.62
CA SER A 53 0.19 -0.34 17.85
C SER A 53 -1.05 -0.72 18.66
N PHE A 54 -2.12 -1.06 17.92
CA PHE A 54 -3.30 -1.72 18.48
C PHE A 54 -3.62 -2.98 17.67
N SER A 55 -4.35 -3.90 18.27
CA SER A 55 -4.75 -5.16 17.63
C SER A 55 -6.16 -5.08 17.06
N THR A 56 -6.40 -5.81 15.97
CA THR A 56 -7.70 -5.99 15.34
C THR A 56 -8.14 -7.45 15.45
N GLU A 57 -9.44 -7.74 15.43
CA GLU A 57 -9.95 -9.11 15.39
C GLU A 57 -9.79 -9.73 14.00
N LEU A 58 -10.05 -8.93 12.97
CA LEU A 58 -9.89 -9.29 11.56
C LEU A 58 -8.51 -8.85 11.05
N SER A 59 -8.05 -9.43 9.95
CA SER A 59 -6.76 -9.05 9.34
C SER A 59 -6.89 -7.70 8.61
N PRO A 60 -6.09 -6.68 8.98
CA PRO A 60 -6.09 -5.39 8.27
C PRO A 60 -5.25 -5.50 7.00
N GLY A 61 -5.85 -5.26 5.83
CA GLY A 61 -5.14 -5.14 4.56
C GLY A 61 -4.51 -3.76 4.36
N ALA A 62 -5.20 -2.71 4.84
CA ALA A 62 -4.70 -1.33 4.78
C ALA A 62 -5.27 -0.49 5.91
N VAL A 63 -4.59 0.61 6.21
CA VAL A 63 -5.01 1.67 7.11
C VAL A 63 -4.90 3.02 6.41
N ILE A 64 -5.91 3.87 6.50
CA ILE A 64 -5.96 5.17 5.84
C ILE A 64 -6.42 6.24 6.83
N PRO A 65 -5.66 7.33 7.05
CA PRO A 65 -6.14 8.48 7.80
C PRO A 65 -7.39 9.10 7.16
N THR A 66 -8.31 9.59 7.96
CA THR A 66 -9.50 10.28 7.46
C THR A 66 -9.42 11.80 7.62
N ASN A 67 -10.35 12.52 7.00
CA ASN A 67 -10.46 13.97 7.17
C ASN A 67 -10.98 14.38 8.56
N LYS A 68 -11.38 13.44 9.45
CA LYS A 68 -11.95 13.70 10.79
C LYS A 68 -11.10 13.18 11.97
N SER A 69 -9.79 13.00 11.82
CA SER A 69 -8.91 12.47 12.89
C SER A 69 -9.35 11.10 13.40
N SER A 70 -9.66 10.20 12.48
CA SER A 70 -9.97 8.80 12.69
C SER A 70 -9.24 7.97 11.63
N LEU A 71 -9.23 6.66 11.78
CA LEU A 71 -8.62 5.74 10.84
C LEU A 71 -9.69 4.91 10.14
N LEU A 72 -9.59 4.81 8.82
CA LEU A 72 -10.30 3.82 8.04
C LEU A 72 -9.42 2.57 7.93
N LEU A 73 -9.99 1.41 8.22
CA LEU A 73 -9.32 0.10 8.09
C LEU A 73 -10.00 -0.70 6.98
N ALA A 74 -9.23 -1.19 6.03
CA ALA A 74 -9.68 -2.23 5.10
C ALA A 74 -9.43 -3.59 5.77
N LEU A 75 -10.50 -4.21 6.28
CA LEU A 75 -10.44 -5.49 6.97
C LEU A 75 -10.87 -6.63 6.04
N ASN A 76 -11.07 -7.84 6.57
CA ASN A 76 -11.40 -9.02 5.75
C ASN A 76 -12.60 -8.79 4.82
N ASP A 77 -13.69 -8.27 5.35
CA ASP A 77 -15.02 -8.23 4.75
C ASP A 77 -15.52 -6.81 4.46
N GLY A 78 -14.62 -5.83 4.41
CA GLY A 78 -15.01 -4.46 4.07
C GLY A 78 -14.17 -3.37 4.70
N VAL A 79 -14.73 -2.18 4.77
CA VAL A 79 -14.08 -1.00 5.34
C VAL A 79 -14.74 -0.59 6.65
N TYR A 80 -13.91 -0.24 7.60
CA TYR A 80 -14.29 0.06 8.98
C TYR A 80 -13.69 1.40 9.43
N LEU A 81 -14.41 2.10 10.27
CA LEU A 81 -13.94 3.32 10.93
C LEU A 81 -13.59 3.00 12.39
N CYS A 82 -12.51 3.59 12.90
CA CYS A 82 -12.17 3.57 14.33
C CYS A 82 -11.47 4.86 14.73
N ASP A 83 -11.34 5.08 16.04
CA ASP A 83 -10.44 6.12 16.54
C ASP A 83 -8.96 5.72 16.36
N GLU A 84 -8.03 6.63 16.65
CA GLU A 84 -6.59 6.41 16.48
C GLU A 84 -6.02 5.30 17.39
N GLY A 85 -6.76 4.94 18.45
CA GLY A 85 -6.41 3.84 19.36
C GLY A 85 -7.03 2.49 18.96
N GLY A 86 -7.79 2.45 17.86
CA GLY A 86 -8.51 1.26 17.40
C GLY A 86 -9.81 0.97 18.14
N ASN A 87 -10.30 1.91 18.96
CA ASN A 87 -11.59 1.77 19.64
C ASN A 87 -12.73 2.27 18.74
N ASN A 88 -13.97 1.97 19.15
CA ASN A 88 -15.18 2.38 18.43
C ASN A 88 -15.20 1.89 16.98
N LEU A 89 -14.74 0.65 16.75
CA LEU A 89 -14.69 0.04 15.42
C LEU A 89 -16.10 -0.17 14.88
N GLU A 90 -16.41 0.48 13.77
CA GLU A 90 -17.70 0.44 13.10
C GLU A 90 -17.52 0.06 11.62
N GLN A 91 -18.29 -0.92 11.13
CA GLN A 91 -18.29 -1.26 9.71
C GLN A 91 -19.07 -0.20 8.92
N LEU A 92 -18.37 0.49 8.01
CA LEU A 92 -19.00 1.49 7.13
C LEU A 92 -19.59 0.84 5.86
N LEU A 93 -18.94 -0.18 5.34
CA LEU A 93 -19.35 -0.84 4.11
C LEU A 93 -18.81 -2.26 4.05
N GLU A 94 -19.67 -3.21 3.71
CA GLU A 94 -19.29 -4.60 3.43
C GLU A 94 -18.75 -4.73 1.99
N ILE A 95 -17.64 -5.46 1.82
CA ILE A 95 -17.01 -5.78 0.53
C ILE A 95 -16.69 -7.26 0.51
N GLU A 96 -17.38 -8.02 -0.36
CA GLU A 96 -17.19 -9.45 -0.58
C GLU A 96 -17.26 -10.31 0.71
N GLY A 97 -18.00 -9.87 1.73
CA GLY A 97 -18.19 -10.63 2.97
C GLY A 97 -18.88 -12.00 2.76
N ASP A 98 -19.59 -12.18 1.65
CA ASP A 98 -20.22 -13.42 1.21
C ASP A 98 -19.26 -14.35 0.42
N ILE A 99 -18.09 -13.89 0.01
CA ILE A 99 -17.10 -14.68 -0.74
C ILE A 99 -16.10 -15.30 0.24
N GLN A 100 -16.32 -16.56 0.57
CA GLN A 100 -15.46 -17.27 1.52
C GLN A 100 -14.00 -17.30 1.07
N GLY A 101 -13.10 -16.87 1.95
CA GLY A 101 -11.65 -16.85 1.72
C GLY A 101 -11.15 -15.54 1.11
N ASN A 102 -12.01 -14.68 0.59
CA ASN A 102 -11.61 -13.35 0.16
C ASN A 102 -11.40 -12.42 1.37
N ARG A 103 -10.51 -11.44 1.17
CA ARG A 103 -10.25 -10.34 2.09
C ARG A 103 -9.84 -9.08 1.34
N MET A 104 -10.06 -7.93 1.95
CA MET A 104 -9.42 -6.70 1.48
C MET A 104 -7.88 -6.84 1.56
N ASN A 105 -7.18 -6.24 0.61
CA ASN A 105 -5.72 -6.17 0.58
C ASN A 105 -5.26 -4.72 0.50
N ASP A 106 -4.46 -4.31 -0.49
CA ASP A 106 -3.99 -2.92 -0.57
C ASP A 106 -5.13 -1.95 -0.92
N ALA A 107 -5.06 -0.76 -0.33
CA ALA A 107 -5.99 0.33 -0.59
C ALA A 107 -5.31 1.70 -0.42
N LYS A 108 -5.70 2.68 -1.25
CA LYS A 108 -5.14 4.03 -1.25
C LYS A 108 -6.15 5.06 -1.73
N CYS A 109 -6.08 6.28 -1.22
CA CYS A 109 -6.94 7.37 -1.66
C CYS A 109 -6.39 8.13 -2.86
N ASP A 110 -7.29 8.54 -3.75
CA ASP A 110 -7.00 9.52 -4.79
C ASP A 110 -6.95 10.95 -4.22
N ALA A 111 -6.65 11.94 -5.08
CA ALA A 111 -6.51 13.34 -4.67
C ALA A 111 -7.79 13.97 -4.08
N LEU A 112 -8.96 13.39 -4.28
CA LEU A 112 -10.23 13.81 -3.70
C LEU A 112 -10.66 12.99 -2.48
N GLY A 113 -9.79 12.10 -1.96
CA GLY A 113 -10.06 11.31 -0.78
C GLY A 113 -11.00 10.13 -1.01
N ARG A 114 -11.21 9.69 -2.27
CA ARG A 114 -11.96 8.48 -2.59
C ARG A 114 -11.03 7.28 -2.48
N LEU A 115 -11.48 6.23 -1.82
CA LEU A 115 -10.68 5.02 -1.64
C LEU A 115 -10.74 4.14 -2.88
N PHE A 116 -9.57 3.77 -3.38
CA PHE A 116 -9.37 2.66 -4.29
C PHE A 116 -8.75 1.51 -3.52
N GLY A 117 -9.29 0.32 -3.65
CA GLY A 117 -8.77 -0.85 -2.95
C GLY A 117 -9.34 -2.12 -3.55
N GLY A 118 -8.68 -3.21 -3.29
CA GLY A 118 -9.17 -4.45 -3.83
C GLY A 118 -9.03 -5.63 -2.89
N THR A 119 -9.55 -6.73 -3.36
CA THR A 119 -9.63 -7.99 -2.64
C THR A 119 -8.71 -9.03 -3.24
N MET A 120 -8.46 -10.06 -2.49
CA MET A 120 -7.79 -11.30 -2.90
C MET A 120 -8.34 -12.49 -2.13
N GLY A 121 -8.27 -13.67 -2.73
CA GLY A 121 -8.56 -14.94 -2.07
C GLY A 121 -7.27 -15.64 -1.61
N ASP A 122 -7.07 -16.86 -2.10
CA ASP A 122 -5.93 -17.72 -1.77
C ASP A 122 -4.58 -17.29 -2.41
N GLY A 123 -4.59 -16.24 -3.21
CA GLY A 123 -3.42 -15.74 -3.93
C GLY A 123 -3.06 -16.52 -5.21
N ASN A 124 -3.82 -17.57 -5.56
CA ASN A 124 -3.59 -18.38 -6.75
C ASN A 124 -4.76 -18.29 -7.73
N SER A 125 -5.96 -18.07 -7.24
CA SER A 125 -7.19 -18.01 -8.02
C SER A 125 -7.69 -16.57 -8.17
N PRO A 126 -8.17 -16.14 -9.34
CA PRO A 126 -8.63 -14.76 -9.57
C PRO A 126 -10.06 -14.55 -9.04
N THR A 127 -10.23 -14.67 -7.72
CA THR A 127 -11.52 -14.54 -7.03
C THR A 127 -11.81 -13.13 -6.52
N GLY A 128 -10.80 -12.28 -6.48
CA GLY A 128 -10.92 -10.91 -5.99
C GLY A 128 -11.37 -9.91 -7.05
N SER A 129 -11.54 -8.68 -6.61
CA SER A 129 -11.94 -7.55 -7.44
C SER A 129 -11.23 -6.26 -7.01
N PHE A 130 -11.29 -5.23 -7.85
CA PHE A 130 -10.79 -3.89 -7.56
C PHE A 130 -11.94 -2.90 -7.54
N TYR A 131 -12.01 -2.06 -6.52
CA TYR A 131 -13.14 -1.19 -6.21
C TYR A 131 -12.74 0.29 -6.11
N LEU A 132 -13.71 1.15 -6.43
CA LEU A 132 -13.77 2.55 -5.99
C LEU A 132 -14.82 2.64 -4.88
N ILE A 133 -14.44 3.15 -3.72
CA ILE A 133 -15.28 3.30 -2.53
C ILE A 133 -15.38 4.78 -2.20
N ALA A 134 -16.58 5.34 -2.31
CA ALA A 134 -16.87 6.74 -2.06
C ALA A 134 -18.38 6.95 -1.88
N ASN A 135 -18.79 8.06 -1.26
CA ASN A 135 -20.18 8.49 -1.15
C ASN A 135 -21.11 7.40 -0.56
N GLY A 136 -20.62 6.66 0.43
CA GLY A 136 -21.42 5.61 1.10
C GLY A 136 -21.60 4.32 0.29
N GLY A 137 -20.84 4.11 -0.78
CA GLY A 137 -20.96 2.93 -1.62
C GLY A 137 -19.66 2.47 -2.26
N ALA A 138 -19.70 1.33 -2.95
CA ALA A 138 -18.60 0.78 -3.73
C ALA A 138 -19.02 0.51 -5.19
N ALA A 139 -18.16 0.91 -6.12
CA ALA A 139 -18.26 0.55 -7.53
C ALA A 139 -17.13 -0.41 -7.89
N ARG A 140 -17.47 -1.58 -8.43
CA ARG A 140 -16.48 -2.55 -8.91
C ARG A 140 -15.89 -2.07 -10.23
N ILE A 141 -14.57 -1.85 -10.24
CA ILE A 141 -13.81 -1.37 -11.41
C ILE A 141 -13.30 -2.54 -12.25
N ARG A 142 -12.87 -3.62 -11.57
CA ARG A 142 -12.29 -4.79 -12.23
C ARG A 142 -12.66 -6.05 -11.46
N GLU A 143 -12.96 -7.10 -12.19
CA GLU A 143 -13.18 -8.47 -11.71
C GLU A 143 -11.99 -9.37 -12.04
N ASN A 144 -11.99 -10.58 -11.49
CA ASN A 144 -11.00 -11.61 -11.75
C ASN A 144 -9.58 -11.13 -11.40
N VAL A 145 -9.44 -10.54 -10.22
CA VAL A 145 -8.17 -10.13 -9.62
C VAL A 145 -7.64 -11.26 -8.77
N THR A 146 -6.37 -11.59 -8.92
CA THR A 146 -5.74 -12.66 -8.12
C THR A 146 -5.21 -12.12 -6.80
N VAL A 147 -4.38 -11.08 -6.84
CA VAL A 147 -3.85 -10.40 -5.65
C VAL A 147 -3.84 -8.90 -5.93
N SER A 148 -4.87 -8.20 -5.48
CA SER A 148 -4.93 -6.75 -5.60
C SER A 148 -3.87 -6.09 -4.73
N ASN A 149 -2.96 -5.38 -5.36
CA ASN A 149 -1.83 -4.73 -4.70
C ASN A 149 -1.64 -3.30 -5.22
N GLY A 150 -0.45 -2.79 -5.19
CA GLY A 150 0.02 -1.45 -5.43
C GLY A 150 -0.89 -0.54 -6.25
N ILE A 151 -1.21 0.63 -5.69
CA ILE A 151 -2.03 1.67 -6.32
C ILE A 151 -1.27 2.99 -6.24
N ALA A 152 -1.20 3.72 -7.36
CA ALA A 152 -0.60 5.05 -7.38
C ALA A 152 -1.20 5.91 -8.50
N TRP A 153 -1.02 7.22 -8.40
CA TRP A 153 -1.41 8.17 -9.44
C TRP A 153 -0.22 8.98 -9.91
N SER A 154 -0.27 9.43 -11.17
CA SER A 154 0.68 10.43 -11.66
C SER A 154 0.52 11.76 -10.91
N PRO A 155 1.57 12.60 -10.81
CA PRO A 155 1.52 13.86 -10.07
C PRO A 155 0.41 14.82 -10.55
N ASP A 156 0.01 14.74 -11.81
CA ASP A 156 -1.07 15.53 -12.41
C ASP A 156 -2.44 14.87 -12.32
N ASN A 157 -2.57 13.71 -11.62
CA ASN A 157 -3.79 12.92 -11.47
C ASN A 157 -4.46 12.50 -12.80
N LYS A 158 -3.68 12.31 -13.88
CA LYS A 158 -4.21 11.90 -15.19
C LYS A 158 -3.97 10.43 -15.52
N VAL A 159 -3.18 9.75 -14.72
CA VAL A 159 -2.89 8.31 -14.88
C VAL A 159 -3.05 7.64 -13.52
N ILE A 160 -3.75 6.51 -13.50
CA ILE A 160 -3.74 5.57 -12.39
C ILE A 160 -2.86 4.38 -12.76
N TYR A 161 -2.04 3.94 -11.82
CA TYR A 161 -1.23 2.72 -11.88
C TYR A 161 -1.80 1.70 -10.90
N TYR A 162 -1.77 0.43 -11.30
CA TYR A 162 -2.34 -0.66 -10.51
C TYR A 162 -1.53 -1.95 -10.68
N ILE A 163 -1.41 -2.72 -9.61
CA ILE A 163 -0.78 -4.04 -9.59
C ILE A 163 -1.81 -5.11 -9.22
N ASP A 164 -1.97 -6.10 -10.08
CA ASP A 164 -2.37 -7.46 -9.70
C ASP A 164 -1.10 -8.31 -9.72
N SER A 165 -0.62 -8.72 -8.56
CA SER A 165 0.72 -9.34 -8.42
C SER A 165 0.93 -10.55 -9.31
N ALA A 166 -0.14 -11.33 -9.57
CA ALA A 166 -0.06 -12.51 -10.42
C ALA A 166 0.26 -12.19 -11.90
N LEU A 167 0.02 -10.96 -12.34
CA LEU A 167 0.31 -10.54 -13.71
C LEU A 167 1.78 -10.19 -13.94
N GLN A 168 2.60 -10.12 -12.89
CA GLN A 168 4.03 -9.74 -12.98
C GLN A 168 4.27 -8.43 -13.74
N SER A 169 3.35 -7.46 -13.57
CA SER A 169 3.36 -6.20 -14.30
C SER A 169 2.72 -5.07 -13.49
N VAL A 170 3.02 -3.84 -13.87
CA VAL A 170 2.18 -2.69 -13.53
C VAL A 170 1.24 -2.42 -14.69
N LEU A 171 -0.03 -2.27 -14.37
CA LEU A 171 -1.06 -1.80 -15.28
C LEU A 171 -1.22 -0.28 -15.14
N HIS A 172 -1.68 0.39 -16.18
CA HIS A 172 -2.06 1.79 -16.13
C HIS A 172 -3.34 2.07 -16.93
N SER A 173 -4.01 3.16 -16.58
CA SER A 173 -5.11 3.73 -17.35
C SER A 173 -5.05 5.25 -17.32
N THR A 174 -5.60 5.91 -18.31
CA THR A 174 -6.00 7.31 -18.15
C THR A 174 -6.93 7.42 -16.95
N TYR A 175 -6.81 8.51 -16.22
CA TYR A 175 -7.60 8.77 -15.03
C TYR A 175 -8.19 10.18 -15.05
N SER A 176 -9.39 10.33 -14.52
CA SER A 176 -10.05 11.62 -14.35
C SER A 176 -10.70 11.71 -12.98
N LEU A 177 -10.44 12.80 -12.28
CA LEU A 177 -11.10 13.10 -11.01
C LEU A 177 -12.63 13.31 -11.17
N GLU A 178 -13.10 13.68 -12.36
CA GLU A 178 -14.53 13.85 -12.66
C GLU A 178 -15.23 12.50 -12.93
N ASN A 179 -14.54 11.56 -13.55
CA ASN A 179 -15.06 10.23 -13.90
C ASN A 179 -14.13 9.13 -13.38
N PRO A 180 -14.03 8.94 -12.07
CA PRO A 180 -13.02 8.08 -11.44
C PRO A 180 -13.20 6.58 -11.71
N ALA A 181 -14.38 6.16 -12.14
CA ALA A 181 -14.68 4.76 -12.44
C ALA A 181 -14.43 4.38 -13.91
N ASP A 182 -14.19 5.35 -14.83
CA ASP A 182 -13.88 5.03 -16.23
C ASP A 182 -12.41 4.66 -16.39
N ILE A 183 -12.07 3.47 -15.92
CA ILE A 183 -10.71 2.91 -15.92
C ILE A 183 -10.65 1.73 -16.90
N LYS A 184 -9.67 1.80 -17.81
CA LYS A 184 -9.40 0.75 -18.82
C LYS A 184 -7.92 0.40 -18.78
N PHE A 185 -7.57 -0.53 -17.93
CA PHE A 185 -6.20 -0.93 -17.70
C PHE A 185 -5.54 -1.55 -18.93
N LYS A 186 -4.29 -1.16 -19.16
CA LYS A 186 -3.34 -1.75 -20.11
C LYS A 186 -2.03 -2.00 -19.38
N THR A 187 -1.20 -2.91 -19.86
CA THR A 187 0.14 -3.10 -19.34
C THR A 187 0.98 -1.83 -19.54
N PHE A 188 1.58 -1.35 -18.45
CA PHE A 188 2.53 -0.25 -18.46
C PHE A 188 3.97 -0.77 -18.55
N VAL A 189 4.31 -1.74 -17.70
CA VAL A 189 5.63 -2.40 -17.67
C VAL A 189 5.51 -3.81 -17.16
N ASP A 190 6.13 -4.75 -17.86
CA ASP A 190 6.25 -6.16 -17.45
C ASP A 190 7.58 -6.38 -16.72
N PHE A 191 7.58 -7.31 -15.76
CA PHE A 191 8.73 -7.61 -14.95
C PHE A 191 9.24 -9.04 -15.18
N PRO A 192 10.55 -9.25 -15.27
CA PRO A 192 11.12 -10.59 -15.26
C PRO A 192 10.90 -11.23 -13.87
N SER A 193 10.69 -12.53 -13.81
CA SER A 193 10.51 -13.28 -12.55
C SER A 193 11.69 -13.13 -11.58
N SER A 194 12.89 -12.83 -12.09
CA SER A 194 14.08 -12.54 -11.28
C SER A 194 13.98 -11.27 -10.43
N PHE A 195 12.98 -10.40 -10.68
CA PHE A 195 12.74 -9.23 -9.84
C PHE A 195 11.99 -9.55 -8.55
N GLY A 196 11.40 -10.72 -8.44
CA GLY A 196 10.42 -11.07 -7.41
C GLY A 196 9.00 -10.73 -7.84
N ILE A 197 8.06 -10.79 -6.92
CA ILE A 197 6.64 -10.53 -7.16
C ILE A 197 6.37 -9.04 -6.92
N PRO A 198 5.82 -8.28 -7.89
CA PRO A 198 5.47 -6.88 -7.67
C PRO A 198 4.35 -6.78 -6.64
N ASP A 199 4.51 -5.86 -5.68
CA ASP A 199 3.68 -5.73 -4.50
C ASP A 199 3.17 -4.29 -4.34
N GLY A 200 3.33 -3.64 -3.20
CA GLY A 200 2.94 -2.25 -3.02
C GLY A 200 3.78 -1.26 -3.84
N MET A 201 3.23 -0.08 -4.12
CA MET A 201 3.92 0.99 -4.85
C MET A 201 3.50 2.39 -4.40
N CYS A 202 4.34 3.38 -4.70
CA CYS A 202 4.02 4.80 -4.62
C CYS A 202 4.61 5.57 -5.80
N SER A 203 4.26 6.85 -5.94
CA SER A 203 4.73 7.73 -7.02
C SER A 203 5.50 8.92 -6.50
N ASP A 204 6.34 9.53 -7.35
CA ASP A 204 7.11 10.72 -7.07
C ASP A 204 6.74 11.90 -7.99
N VAL A 205 7.20 13.10 -7.61
CA VAL A 205 6.86 14.35 -8.32
C VAL A 205 7.44 14.46 -9.74
N GLU A 206 8.41 13.61 -10.08
CA GLU A 206 8.95 13.50 -11.45
C GLU A 206 8.13 12.56 -12.35
N GLY A 207 7.05 11.96 -11.79
CA GLY A 207 6.18 11.00 -12.47
C GLY A 207 6.73 9.58 -12.51
N GLY A 208 7.73 9.26 -11.70
CA GLY A 208 8.19 7.88 -11.50
C GLY A 208 7.28 7.12 -10.54
N ILE A 209 7.29 5.80 -10.66
CA ILE A 209 6.65 4.87 -9.72
C ILE A 209 7.72 4.01 -9.05
N TRP A 210 7.62 3.87 -7.71
CA TRP A 210 8.47 3.02 -6.90
C TRP A 210 7.70 1.77 -6.55
N VAL A 211 8.17 0.63 -7.02
CA VAL A 211 7.51 -0.68 -6.87
C VAL A 211 8.34 -1.55 -5.94
N SER A 212 7.71 -2.07 -4.90
CA SER A 212 8.28 -3.06 -3.99
C SER A 212 8.19 -4.45 -4.61
N PHE A 213 9.20 -5.30 -4.38
CA PHE A 213 9.23 -6.64 -4.94
C PHE A 213 9.39 -7.69 -3.84
N PHE A 214 8.31 -8.42 -3.55
CA PHE A 214 8.31 -9.53 -2.60
C PHE A 214 9.19 -10.68 -3.13
N GLY A 215 10.15 -11.13 -2.32
CA GLY A 215 11.15 -12.11 -2.73
C GLY A 215 12.26 -11.57 -3.63
N GLY A 216 12.23 -10.26 -3.95
CA GLY A 216 13.17 -9.62 -4.86
C GLY A 216 14.24 -8.75 -4.19
N ALA A 217 14.25 -8.65 -2.87
CA ALA A 217 15.20 -7.87 -2.06
C ALA A 217 15.42 -6.44 -2.57
N ALA A 218 14.40 -5.80 -3.12
CA ALA A 218 14.53 -4.47 -3.70
C ALA A 218 13.22 -3.70 -3.79
N VAL A 219 13.33 -2.36 -3.76
CA VAL A 219 12.37 -1.44 -4.35
C VAL A 219 12.98 -0.87 -5.63
N ARG A 220 12.19 -0.82 -6.72
CA ARG A 220 12.67 -0.32 -8.02
C ARG A 220 11.80 0.82 -8.52
N ARG A 221 12.47 1.87 -9.01
CA ARG A 221 11.81 3.03 -9.61
C ARG A 221 11.78 2.91 -11.13
N PHE A 222 10.59 3.06 -11.69
CA PHE A 222 10.37 3.15 -13.13
C PHE A 222 9.91 4.55 -13.49
N SER A 223 10.51 5.14 -14.53
CA SER A 223 10.08 6.45 -15.04
C SER A 223 8.65 6.36 -15.61
N ASN A 224 8.04 7.52 -15.94
CA ASN A 224 6.74 7.60 -16.64
C ASN A 224 6.72 6.95 -18.05
N LYS A 225 7.84 6.37 -18.48
CA LYS A 225 7.99 5.58 -19.72
C LYS A 225 8.24 4.10 -19.46
N GLY A 226 8.13 3.64 -18.20
CA GLY A 226 8.41 2.25 -17.81
C GLY A 226 9.90 1.88 -17.81
N ILE A 227 10.82 2.85 -17.83
CA ILE A 227 12.27 2.59 -17.83
C ILE A 227 12.76 2.52 -16.39
N LEU A 228 13.45 1.43 -16.00
CA LEU A 228 14.11 1.28 -14.71
C LEU A 228 15.20 2.35 -14.53
N THR A 229 15.06 3.20 -13.51
CA THR A 229 15.97 4.32 -13.23
C THR A 229 16.75 4.16 -11.92
N HIS A 230 16.12 3.60 -10.87
CA HIS A 230 16.74 3.42 -9.56
C HIS A 230 16.42 2.02 -9.03
N THR A 231 17.32 1.49 -8.23
CA THR A 231 17.13 0.25 -7.46
C THR A 231 17.63 0.50 -6.05
N ILE A 232 16.76 0.32 -5.05
CA ILE A 232 17.12 0.26 -3.65
C ILE A 232 17.37 -1.20 -3.31
N GLU A 233 18.62 -1.57 -3.01
CA GLU A 233 18.96 -2.91 -2.54
C GLU A 233 18.65 -3.02 -1.05
N MET A 234 17.82 -3.99 -0.69
CA MET A 234 17.34 -4.20 0.67
C MET A 234 18.08 -5.34 1.37
N PRO A 235 18.32 -5.23 2.69
CA PRO A 235 19.00 -6.28 3.46
C PRO A 235 18.10 -7.50 3.77
N VAL A 236 16.85 -7.51 3.30
CA VAL A 236 15.87 -8.58 3.49
C VAL A 236 15.16 -8.88 2.17
N ASN A 237 14.56 -10.07 2.04
CA ASN A 237 13.99 -10.51 0.75
C ASN A 237 12.54 -10.07 0.54
N GLN A 238 11.74 -10.03 1.59
CA GLN A 238 10.28 -9.85 1.49
C GLN A 238 9.94 -8.38 1.64
N ILE A 239 10.06 -7.63 0.55
CA ILE A 239 9.71 -6.22 0.48
C ILE A 239 8.27 -6.11 0.03
N THR A 240 7.42 -5.52 0.86
CA THR A 240 5.99 -5.54 0.67
C THR A 240 5.48 -4.23 0.07
N SER A 241 5.74 -3.09 0.68
CA SER A 241 5.22 -1.81 0.19
C SER A 241 6.14 -0.64 0.51
N CYS A 242 5.84 0.53 -0.04
CA CYS A 242 6.57 1.76 0.26
C CYS A 242 5.68 3.00 0.20
N ALA A 243 6.05 4.01 1.00
CA ALA A 243 5.39 5.31 1.02
C ALA A 243 6.37 6.44 1.36
N PHE A 244 6.19 7.58 0.73
CA PHE A 244 6.95 8.77 1.05
C PHE A 244 6.42 9.48 2.30
N LYS A 245 7.34 10.07 3.09
CA LYS A 245 7.00 11.17 3.97
C LYS A 245 6.65 12.37 3.09
N SER A 246 5.42 12.86 3.22
CA SER A 246 4.91 13.96 2.39
C SER A 246 5.83 15.19 2.41
N GLY A 247 6.07 15.79 1.25
CA GLY A 247 6.90 16.97 1.06
C GLY A 247 8.41 16.71 1.25
N THR A 248 8.84 15.45 1.18
CA THR A 248 10.25 15.07 1.32
C THR A 248 10.62 13.93 0.37
N SER A 249 11.93 13.65 0.28
CA SER A 249 12.52 12.50 -0.43
C SER A 249 12.70 11.26 0.45
N MET A 250 12.21 11.28 1.70
CA MET A 250 12.30 10.16 2.62
C MET A 250 11.25 9.10 2.25
N LEU A 251 11.69 7.91 1.85
CA LEU A 251 10.86 6.76 1.54
C LEU A 251 10.89 5.77 2.70
N PHE A 252 9.72 5.43 3.24
CA PHE A 252 9.54 4.32 4.19
C PHE A 252 9.17 3.06 3.42
N ILE A 253 9.70 1.92 3.90
CA ILE A 253 9.55 0.62 3.24
C ILE A 253 9.14 -0.41 4.28
N THR A 254 8.00 -1.06 4.07
CA THR A 254 7.54 -2.19 4.89
C THR A 254 8.08 -3.51 4.37
N THR A 255 8.22 -4.47 5.27
CA THR A 255 8.75 -5.80 4.96
C THR A 255 8.01 -6.89 5.72
N ALA A 256 8.18 -8.14 5.31
CA ALA A 256 7.59 -9.30 5.96
C ALA A 256 8.65 -10.25 6.50
N SER A 257 8.22 -11.08 7.47
CA SER A 257 8.99 -12.21 8.01
C SER A 257 8.27 -13.55 7.82
N LEU A 258 7.45 -13.65 6.74
CA LEU A 258 6.66 -14.84 6.46
C LEU A 258 7.54 -16.06 6.19
N ASN A 259 7.19 -17.19 6.81
CA ASN A 259 7.88 -18.47 6.63
C ASN A 259 9.39 -18.44 6.92
N ILE A 260 9.84 -17.44 7.69
CA ILE A 260 11.20 -17.40 8.21
C ILE A 260 11.19 -18.05 9.60
N GLU A 261 11.44 -19.36 9.62
CA GLU A 261 11.45 -20.16 10.87
C GLU A 261 12.60 -19.76 11.79
N ASP A 262 13.80 -19.55 11.23
CA ASP A 262 14.97 -19.12 11.98
C ASP A 262 15.21 -17.61 11.81
N LYS A 263 14.81 -16.83 12.80
CA LYS A 263 15.03 -15.38 12.85
C LYS A 263 16.50 -14.97 12.86
N ALA A 264 17.41 -15.88 13.17
CA ALA A 264 18.85 -15.61 13.10
C ALA A 264 19.34 -15.51 11.65
N ILE A 265 18.65 -16.13 10.69
CA ILE A 265 18.98 -16.07 9.26
C ILE A 265 18.61 -14.72 8.65
N SER A 266 17.52 -14.11 9.11
CA SER A 266 17.07 -12.79 8.63
C SER A 266 16.55 -11.92 9.79
N PRO A 267 17.43 -11.44 10.66
CA PRO A 267 17.05 -10.74 11.90
C PRO A 267 16.32 -9.41 11.66
N LEU A 268 16.46 -8.84 10.46
CA LEU A 268 15.86 -7.57 10.09
C LEU A 268 14.51 -7.71 9.36
N ALA A 269 14.09 -8.94 9.02
CA ALA A 269 12.83 -9.19 8.33
C ALA A 269 11.62 -8.75 9.18
N GLY A 270 10.63 -8.15 8.53
CA GLY A 270 9.43 -7.61 9.18
C GLY A 270 9.62 -6.26 9.85
N ASN A 271 10.80 -5.63 9.73
CA ASN A 271 11.02 -4.28 10.22
C ASN A 271 10.56 -3.21 9.21
N LEU A 272 10.32 -2.01 9.73
CA LEU A 272 10.14 -0.82 8.92
C LEU A 272 11.50 -0.22 8.59
N PHE A 273 11.74 0.07 7.32
CA PHE A 273 12.95 0.72 6.84
C PHE A 273 12.69 2.13 6.32
N ALA A 274 13.75 2.93 6.23
CA ALA A 274 13.71 4.27 5.64
C ALA A 274 14.98 4.56 4.84
N ILE A 275 14.83 5.36 3.79
CA ILE A 275 15.94 5.85 2.95
C ILE A 275 15.58 7.19 2.33
N ASP A 276 16.52 8.12 2.26
CA ASP A 276 16.43 9.33 1.43
C ASP A 276 16.82 8.98 0.00
N VAL A 277 15.87 9.08 -0.92
CA VAL A 277 16.08 8.73 -2.34
C VAL A 277 16.39 9.95 -3.23
N GLY A 278 16.39 11.16 -2.65
CA GLY A 278 16.72 12.42 -3.37
C GLY A 278 15.62 12.91 -4.33
N ILE A 279 14.47 12.23 -4.39
CA ILE A 279 13.31 12.61 -5.23
C ILE A 279 12.09 12.67 -4.31
N GLU A 280 11.38 13.80 -4.33
CA GLU A 280 10.20 14.01 -3.49
C GLU A 280 9.01 13.14 -3.93
N GLY A 281 8.27 12.59 -2.96
CA GLY A 281 7.07 11.81 -3.21
C GLY A 281 5.85 12.68 -3.54
N VAL A 282 4.91 12.12 -4.30
CA VAL A 282 3.58 12.73 -4.47
C VAL A 282 2.85 12.70 -3.11
N PRO A 283 2.25 13.82 -2.68
CA PRO A 283 1.45 13.86 -1.47
C PRO A 283 0.31 12.84 -1.50
N VAL A 284 0.08 12.15 -0.38
CA VAL A 284 -1.05 11.24 -0.20
C VAL A 284 -2.25 11.98 0.38
N SER A 285 -3.46 11.53 0.02
CA SER A 285 -4.71 12.11 0.51
C SER A 285 -5.29 11.26 1.64
N THR A 286 -6.05 11.89 2.52
CA THR A 286 -6.86 11.23 3.54
C THR A 286 -8.20 10.78 2.96
N PHE A 287 -8.84 9.79 3.57
CA PHE A 287 -10.18 9.37 3.17
C PHE A 287 -11.22 10.43 3.50
N ASP A 288 -12.09 10.75 2.54
CA ASP A 288 -13.22 11.65 2.75
C ASP A 288 -14.47 10.88 3.20
N LEU A 289 -14.91 11.17 4.41
CA LEU A 289 -16.09 10.54 5.01
C LEU A 289 -17.44 11.07 4.50
N ILE A 290 -17.45 11.96 3.48
CA ILE A 290 -18.69 12.44 2.87
C ILE A 290 -19.49 11.25 2.29
N GLY A 291 -20.78 11.20 2.67
CA GLY A 291 -21.70 10.12 2.25
C GLY A 291 -21.67 8.89 3.14
N PHE A 292 -20.76 8.80 4.09
CA PHE A 292 -20.79 7.81 5.15
C PHE A 292 -21.37 8.43 6.43
N ASN A 293 -22.29 7.71 7.08
CA ASN A 293 -22.93 8.16 8.32
C ASN A 293 -21.99 7.87 9.51
N ALA A 294 -20.90 8.63 9.62
CA ALA A 294 -19.88 8.45 10.65
C ALA A 294 -19.55 9.77 11.39
#